data_0f6b448ea3384232aafed2493fe68000
#
_entry.id   0f6b448ea3384232aafed2493fe68000
#
_cell.length_a   1.000
_cell.length_b   1.000
_cell.length_c   1.000
_cell.angle_alpha   90.00
_cell.angle_beta   90.00
_cell.angle_gamma   90.00
#
_symmetry.space_group_name_H-M   'P 1'
#
loop_
_entity.id
_entity.type
_entity.pdbx_description
1 polymer ?
#
loop_
_entity_poly.entity_id
_entity_poly.type
_entity_poly.pdbx_seq_one_letter_code
_entity_poly.pdbx_strand_id
1 'polypeptide(L)'
;MIIPELPAYLTSMGGESYKGWIIALFTLSAGLSRPFSGKLADKIGRIPVMIFGASVCFVVGLSYPLLHFVSGFLFLRFAHGFSAGFTPTGTSAYVADTVPFAQRGEALGMQSLFGSLGMAAGPALGGWIASIWPLDVLFYAAAFTAIFSILILLRLKETLPKKEPLKLHLFKLEKNEILEKRVLLPSTILFLSVFSFGVVLTLIPDLSSFLGIKNKGLFFAVFTLSSLGIRLIAGRASDRIGRVKVMRVASVVMVLAMIAVAFATSKEMLLGSAVLFGAAVGMYSPTTTAWVVDRSLENFRGRALATMYIFLELGIGLGALISGWLYNNNPENFKTAFLFSAGIAFLGFLILMFIKSDRKISTDLVS
;
A
#
# COMPACT_ATOMS: atom_id res chain seq x y z
N MET A 1 -4.65 11.51 -2.33
CA MET A 1 -5.65 12.60 -2.23
C MET A 1 -7.07 12.07 -2.35
N ILE A 2 -7.45 11.38 -3.43
CA ILE A 2 -8.85 11.01 -3.74
C ILE A 2 -9.45 9.90 -2.87
N ILE A 3 -8.66 8.99 -2.29
CA ILE A 3 -9.13 7.78 -1.60
C ILE A 3 -10.27 8.02 -0.58
N PRO A 4 -10.22 9.03 0.31
CA PRO A 4 -11.27 9.25 1.31
C PRO A 4 -12.63 9.63 0.73
N GLU A 5 -12.67 10.15 -0.48
CA GLU A 5 -13.90 10.65 -1.12
C GLU A 5 -14.50 9.68 -2.16
N LEU A 6 -13.74 8.66 -2.58
CA LEU A 6 -14.20 7.69 -3.58
C LEU A 6 -15.48 6.93 -3.18
N PRO A 7 -15.65 6.49 -1.90
CA PRO A 7 -16.90 5.82 -1.50
C PRO A 7 -18.13 6.72 -1.65
N ALA A 8 -18.02 7.99 -1.25
CA ALA A 8 -19.11 8.95 -1.40
C ALA A 8 -19.41 9.24 -2.87
N TYR A 9 -18.37 9.40 -3.71
CA TYR A 9 -18.51 9.60 -5.15
C TYR A 9 -19.18 8.41 -5.84
N LEU A 10 -18.79 7.17 -5.49
CA LEU A 10 -19.45 5.96 -6.01
C LEU A 10 -20.93 5.87 -5.58
N THR A 11 -21.22 6.21 -4.32
CA THR A 11 -22.61 6.22 -3.80
C THR A 11 -23.48 7.22 -4.55
N SER A 12 -22.96 8.40 -4.91
CA SER A 12 -23.72 9.41 -5.67
C SER A 12 -24.13 8.93 -7.08
N MET A 13 -23.49 7.87 -7.58
CA MET A 13 -23.83 7.21 -8.85
C MET A 13 -24.70 5.95 -8.67
N GLY A 14 -25.20 5.67 -7.45
CA GLY A 14 -25.98 4.47 -7.14
C GLY A 14 -25.12 3.20 -6.98
N GLY A 15 -23.82 3.34 -6.73
CA GLY A 15 -22.87 2.23 -6.63
C GLY A 15 -22.49 1.82 -5.21
N GLU A 16 -23.32 2.11 -4.21
CA GLU A 16 -23.01 1.84 -2.78
C GLU A 16 -22.67 0.38 -2.49
N SER A 17 -23.24 -0.58 -3.20
CA SER A 17 -22.93 -2.01 -3.05
C SER A 17 -21.54 -2.40 -3.55
N TYR A 18 -20.85 -1.53 -4.27
CA TYR A 18 -19.55 -1.80 -4.89
C TYR A 18 -18.38 -1.11 -4.17
N LYS A 19 -18.56 -0.54 -2.97
CA LYS A 19 -17.50 0.19 -2.25
C LYS A 19 -16.23 -0.62 -2.06
N GLY A 20 -16.32 -1.91 -1.72
CA GLY A 20 -15.16 -2.79 -1.60
C GLY A 20 -14.36 -2.96 -2.91
N TRP A 21 -15.02 -2.86 -4.07
CA TRP A 21 -14.37 -2.96 -5.38
C TRP A 21 -13.47 -1.77 -5.71
N ILE A 22 -13.68 -0.61 -5.08
CA ILE A 22 -12.86 0.59 -5.27
C ILE A 22 -11.37 0.29 -5.05
N ILE A 23 -11.06 -0.38 -3.95
CA ILE A 23 -9.68 -0.71 -3.56
C ILE A 23 -9.27 -2.04 -4.18
N ALA A 24 -10.17 -3.04 -4.21
CA ALA A 24 -9.87 -4.37 -4.74
C ALA A 24 -9.43 -4.34 -6.21
N LEU A 25 -10.12 -3.60 -7.09
CA LEU A 25 -9.74 -3.48 -8.50
C LEU A 25 -8.41 -2.75 -8.68
N PHE A 26 -8.19 -1.71 -7.89
CA PHE A 26 -6.92 -0.97 -7.90
C PHE A 26 -5.75 -1.86 -7.51
N THR A 27 -5.85 -2.60 -6.40
CA THR A 27 -4.78 -3.48 -5.92
C THR A 27 -4.61 -4.71 -6.81
N LEU A 28 -5.69 -5.22 -7.40
CA LEU A 28 -5.62 -6.30 -8.38
C LEU A 28 -4.75 -5.91 -9.57
N SER A 29 -5.04 -4.79 -10.21
CA SER A 29 -4.24 -4.33 -11.36
C SER A 29 -2.82 -3.90 -10.95
N ALA A 30 -2.63 -3.32 -9.76
CA ALA A 30 -1.32 -3.04 -9.21
C ALA A 30 -0.49 -4.33 -9.06
N GLY A 31 -1.05 -5.36 -8.43
CA GLY A 31 -0.39 -6.65 -8.25
C GLY A 31 -0.07 -7.35 -9.58
N LEU A 32 -1.04 -7.39 -10.51
CA LEU A 32 -0.85 -7.99 -11.84
C LEU A 32 0.22 -7.26 -12.66
N SER A 33 0.37 -5.96 -12.48
CA SER A 33 1.32 -5.16 -13.25
C SER A 33 2.77 -5.21 -12.74
N ARG A 34 3.00 -5.60 -11.47
CA ARG A 34 4.35 -5.59 -10.85
C ARG A 34 5.38 -6.46 -11.57
N PRO A 35 5.11 -7.71 -11.97
CA PRO A 35 6.09 -8.50 -12.68
C PRO A 35 6.50 -7.87 -14.03
N PHE A 36 5.54 -7.25 -14.71
CA PHE A 36 5.81 -6.56 -15.98
C PHE A 36 6.61 -5.27 -15.77
N SER A 37 6.22 -4.45 -14.79
CA SER A 37 6.92 -3.18 -14.50
C SER A 37 8.37 -3.42 -14.08
N GLY A 38 8.64 -4.47 -13.31
CA GLY A 38 10.01 -4.87 -12.96
C GLY A 38 10.85 -5.23 -14.18
N LYS A 39 10.34 -6.15 -15.02
CA LYS A 39 11.03 -6.55 -16.27
C LYS A 39 11.23 -5.38 -17.23
N LEU A 40 10.21 -4.54 -17.39
CA LEU A 40 10.32 -3.36 -18.26
C LEU A 40 11.32 -2.34 -17.68
N ALA A 41 11.34 -2.11 -16.37
CA ALA A 41 12.33 -1.25 -15.74
C ALA A 41 13.77 -1.72 -16.05
N ASP A 42 14.02 -3.02 -16.06
CA ASP A 42 15.34 -3.60 -16.32
C ASP A 42 15.72 -3.64 -17.81
N LYS A 43 14.74 -3.50 -18.71
CA LYS A 43 14.96 -3.64 -20.16
C LYS A 43 14.85 -2.33 -20.93
N ILE A 44 13.78 -1.55 -20.68
CA ILE A 44 13.53 -0.31 -21.43
C ILE A 44 13.98 0.95 -20.68
N GLY A 45 14.19 0.85 -19.36
CA GLY A 45 14.67 1.94 -18.51
C GLY A 45 13.76 2.25 -17.32
N ARG A 46 14.35 2.88 -16.31
CA ARG A 46 13.67 3.27 -15.06
C ARG A 46 12.68 4.42 -15.32
N ILE A 47 13.15 5.45 -16.04
CA ILE A 47 12.37 6.67 -16.32
C ILE A 47 11.12 6.38 -17.17
N PRO A 48 11.17 5.63 -18.29
CA PRO A 48 9.96 5.29 -19.05
C PRO A 48 8.88 4.59 -18.20
N VAL A 49 9.30 3.68 -17.32
CA VAL A 49 8.37 2.95 -16.42
C VAL A 49 7.71 3.91 -15.40
N MET A 50 8.49 4.84 -14.82
CA MET A 50 7.95 5.86 -13.91
C MET A 50 6.99 6.81 -14.64
N ILE A 51 7.36 7.28 -15.83
CA ILE A 51 6.52 8.17 -16.65
C ILE A 51 5.21 7.48 -17.03
N PHE A 52 5.25 6.20 -17.43
CA PHE A 52 4.03 5.45 -17.74
C PHE A 52 3.09 5.44 -16.52
N GLY A 53 3.58 5.08 -15.33
CA GLY A 53 2.75 5.06 -14.12
C GLY A 53 2.20 6.44 -13.74
N ALA A 54 2.99 7.50 -13.83
CA ALA A 54 2.55 8.87 -13.59
C ALA A 54 1.54 9.35 -14.64
N SER A 55 1.71 8.96 -15.91
CA SER A 55 0.77 9.27 -16.99
C SER A 55 -0.58 8.58 -16.79
N VAL A 56 -0.59 7.31 -16.34
CA VAL A 56 -1.81 6.61 -15.97
C VAL A 56 -2.53 7.36 -14.84
N CYS A 57 -1.80 7.78 -13.80
CA CYS A 57 -2.37 8.56 -12.69
C CYS A 57 -2.99 9.86 -13.17
N PHE A 58 -2.31 10.58 -14.08
CA PHE A 58 -2.79 11.83 -14.68
C PHE A 58 -4.06 11.63 -15.52
N VAL A 59 -4.00 10.73 -16.51
CA VAL A 59 -5.11 10.49 -17.44
C VAL A 59 -6.34 9.99 -16.70
N VAL A 60 -6.18 8.99 -15.82
CA VAL A 60 -7.29 8.46 -15.04
C VAL A 60 -7.82 9.50 -14.05
N GLY A 61 -6.95 10.31 -13.43
CA GLY A 61 -7.36 11.41 -12.57
C GLY A 61 -8.28 12.41 -13.27
N LEU A 62 -7.95 12.78 -14.52
CA LEU A 62 -8.79 13.64 -15.35
C LEU A 62 -10.10 12.97 -15.80
N SER A 63 -10.11 11.63 -15.89
CA SER A 63 -11.25 10.89 -16.40
C SER A 63 -12.36 10.66 -15.37
N TYR A 64 -12.07 10.75 -14.06
CA TYR A 64 -13.08 10.53 -13.01
C TYR A 64 -14.30 11.47 -13.16
N PRO A 65 -14.13 12.79 -13.35
CA PRO A 65 -15.28 13.68 -13.53
C PRO A 65 -16.06 13.49 -14.83
N LEU A 66 -15.55 12.68 -15.77
CA LEU A 66 -16.19 12.47 -17.08
C LEU A 66 -17.10 11.23 -17.10
N LEU A 67 -16.88 10.27 -16.19
CA LEU A 67 -17.60 9.01 -16.16
C LEU A 67 -18.54 8.93 -14.95
N HIS A 68 -19.77 9.36 -15.13
CA HIS A 68 -20.81 9.42 -14.10
C HIS A 68 -21.65 8.12 -14.01
N PHE A 69 -21.03 6.95 -14.22
CA PHE A 69 -21.69 5.65 -14.10
C PHE A 69 -20.78 4.61 -13.44
N VAL A 70 -21.38 3.71 -12.68
CA VAL A 70 -20.68 2.77 -11.79
C VAL A 70 -19.61 1.93 -12.49
N SER A 71 -19.96 1.30 -13.63
CA SER A 71 -19.00 0.43 -14.34
C SER A 71 -17.83 1.21 -14.94
N GLY A 72 -18.04 2.43 -15.43
CA GLY A 72 -16.96 3.30 -15.89
C GLY A 72 -16.03 3.72 -14.77
N PHE A 73 -16.57 4.08 -13.61
CA PHE A 73 -15.77 4.38 -12.42
C PHE A 73 -14.93 3.17 -11.95
N LEU A 74 -15.52 1.98 -11.89
CA LEU A 74 -14.81 0.76 -11.52
C LEU A 74 -13.72 0.39 -12.53
N PHE A 75 -13.97 0.60 -13.84
CA PHE A 75 -12.94 0.46 -14.87
C PHE A 75 -11.78 1.45 -14.64
N LEU A 76 -12.08 2.71 -14.33
CA LEU A 76 -11.03 3.68 -13.99
C LEU A 76 -10.26 3.27 -12.75
N ARG A 77 -10.90 2.68 -11.75
CA ARG A 77 -10.18 2.13 -10.57
C ARG A 77 -9.21 1.03 -10.95
N PHE A 78 -9.62 0.10 -11.81
CA PHE A 78 -8.74 -0.93 -12.35
C PHE A 78 -7.59 -0.32 -13.16
N ALA A 79 -7.86 0.61 -14.08
CA ALA A 79 -6.84 1.29 -14.87
C ALA A 79 -5.86 2.08 -13.98
N HIS A 80 -6.37 2.76 -12.94
CA HIS A 80 -5.54 3.54 -12.02
C HIS A 80 -4.51 2.68 -11.25
N GLY A 81 -4.82 1.43 -10.96
CA GLY A 81 -3.91 0.53 -10.23
C GLY A 81 -2.59 0.28 -10.96
N PHE A 82 -2.54 0.38 -12.29
CA PHE A 82 -1.28 0.30 -13.03
C PHE A 82 -0.28 1.37 -12.57
N SER A 83 -0.73 2.56 -12.18
CA SER A 83 0.16 3.59 -11.65
C SER A 83 0.94 3.11 -10.41
N ALA A 84 0.26 2.41 -9.50
CA ALA A 84 0.85 1.87 -8.28
C ALA A 84 1.79 0.67 -8.53
N GLY A 85 1.58 -0.07 -9.61
CA GLY A 85 2.48 -1.13 -10.01
C GLY A 85 3.74 -0.64 -10.72
N PHE A 86 3.67 0.46 -11.46
CA PHE A 86 4.76 0.96 -12.30
C PHE A 86 5.63 2.00 -11.61
N THR A 87 5.04 3.08 -11.10
CA THR A 87 5.82 4.22 -10.55
C THR A 87 6.75 3.80 -9.40
N PRO A 88 6.31 3.10 -8.33
CA PRO A 88 7.20 2.73 -7.23
C PRO A 88 8.31 1.77 -7.66
N THR A 89 8.02 0.85 -8.60
CA THR A 89 9.02 -0.10 -9.10
C THR A 89 10.16 0.63 -9.82
N GLY A 90 9.83 1.53 -10.75
CA GLY A 90 10.82 2.35 -11.45
C GLY A 90 11.60 3.27 -10.51
N THR A 91 10.89 3.91 -9.55
CA THR A 91 11.53 4.84 -8.60
C THR A 91 12.53 4.13 -7.69
N SER A 92 12.17 2.97 -7.14
CA SER A 92 13.08 2.23 -6.26
C SER A 92 14.32 1.72 -7.01
N ALA A 93 14.15 1.26 -8.25
CA ALA A 93 15.26 0.86 -9.10
C ALA A 93 16.17 2.06 -9.42
N TYR A 94 15.58 3.20 -9.82
CA TYR A 94 16.31 4.43 -10.11
C TYR A 94 17.12 4.92 -8.91
N VAL A 95 16.53 5.00 -7.73
CA VAL A 95 17.21 5.41 -6.50
C VAL A 95 18.36 4.46 -6.17
N ALA A 96 18.16 3.15 -6.30
CA ALA A 96 19.22 2.16 -6.06
C ALA A 96 20.38 2.27 -7.05
N ASP A 97 20.14 2.73 -8.29
CA ASP A 97 21.17 2.93 -9.29
C ASP A 97 21.97 4.23 -9.12
N THR A 98 21.37 5.26 -8.47
CA THR A 98 21.98 6.60 -8.35
C THR A 98 22.94 6.73 -7.17
N VAL A 99 22.99 5.74 -6.27
CA VAL A 99 23.83 5.77 -5.06
C VAL A 99 24.77 4.56 -5.01
N PRO A 100 25.96 4.69 -4.35
CA PRO A 100 26.84 3.55 -4.10
C PRO A 100 26.12 2.44 -3.32
N PHE A 101 26.54 1.19 -3.51
CA PHE A 101 25.93 0.01 -2.88
C PHE A 101 25.77 0.15 -1.36
N ALA A 102 26.78 0.70 -0.68
CA ALA A 102 26.79 0.91 0.76
C ALA A 102 25.72 1.90 1.25
N GLN A 103 25.23 2.81 0.40
CA GLN A 103 24.24 3.85 0.73
C GLN A 103 22.82 3.54 0.24
N ARG A 104 22.62 2.42 -0.48
CA ARG A 104 21.31 2.04 -1.03
C ARG A 104 20.21 1.94 0.02
N GLY A 105 20.53 1.37 1.17
CA GLY A 105 19.56 1.25 2.27
C GLY A 105 19.07 2.60 2.78
N GLU A 106 19.98 3.56 2.96
CA GLU A 106 19.65 4.92 3.39
C GLU A 106 18.80 5.66 2.35
N ALA A 107 19.19 5.59 1.07
CA ALA A 107 18.47 6.24 -0.02
C ALA A 107 17.06 5.69 -0.21
N LEU A 108 16.87 4.35 -0.15
CA LEU A 108 15.56 3.72 -0.20
C LEU A 108 14.72 4.00 1.06
N GLY A 109 15.37 4.13 2.23
CA GLY A 109 14.73 4.59 3.46
C GLY A 109 14.19 6.01 3.33
N MET A 110 14.97 6.91 2.75
CA MET A 110 14.56 8.29 2.47
C MET A 110 13.39 8.34 1.46
N GLN A 111 13.46 7.55 0.38
CA GLN A 111 12.34 7.40 -0.56
C GLN A 111 11.05 6.94 0.14
N SER A 112 11.16 5.95 1.01
CA SER A 112 10.02 5.43 1.81
C SER A 112 9.46 6.49 2.76
N LEU A 113 10.32 7.35 3.34
CA LEU A 113 9.91 8.48 4.18
C LEU A 113 9.05 9.47 3.38
N PHE A 114 9.53 9.91 2.22
CA PHE A 114 8.76 10.81 1.36
C PHE A 114 7.46 10.19 0.85
N GLY A 115 7.47 8.90 0.53
CA GLY A 115 6.25 8.15 0.20
C GLY A 115 5.23 8.19 1.34
N SER A 116 5.68 8.01 2.59
CA SER A 116 4.82 8.07 3.77
C SER A 116 4.31 9.49 4.05
N LEU A 117 5.13 10.52 3.84
CA LEU A 117 4.68 11.92 3.91
C LEU A 117 3.58 12.20 2.88
N GLY A 118 3.72 11.68 1.66
CA GLY A 118 2.67 11.76 0.64
C GLY A 118 1.38 11.03 1.05
N MET A 119 1.50 9.88 1.72
CA MET A 119 0.35 9.15 2.26
C MET A 119 -0.36 9.87 3.41
N ALA A 120 0.35 10.71 4.19
CA ALA A 120 -0.26 11.55 5.21
C ALA A 120 -0.91 12.81 4.61
N ALA A 121 -0.11 13.54 3.84
CA ALA A 121 -0.53 14.82 3.28
C ALA A 121 -1.63 14.66 2.20
N GLY A 122 -1.52 13.63 1.37
CA GLY A 122 -2.46 13.40 0.27
C GLY A 122 -3.92 13.32 0.73
N PRO A 123 -4.32 12.36 1.56
CA PRO A 123 -5.68 12.24 2.07
C PRO A 123 -6.14 13.47 2.89
N ALA A 124 -5.25 14.05 3.71
CA ALA A 124 -5.58 15.24 4.50
C ALA A 124 -5.91 16.46 3.61
N LEU A 125 -5.08 16.72 2.61
CA LEU A 125 -5.32 17.77 1.61
C LEU A 125 -6.56 17.45 0.76
N GLY A 126 -6.73 16.20 0.36
CA GLY A 126 -7.89 15.77 -0.42
C GLY A 126 -9.20 15.97 0.33
N GLY A 127 -9.28 15.54 1.60
CA GLY A 127 -10.44 15.75 2.44
C GLY A 127 -10.68 17.24 2.76
N TRP A 128 -9.62 18.06 2.85
CA TRP A 128 -9.76 19.51 3.00
C TRP A 128 -10.35 20.13 1.72
N ILE A 129 -9.82 19.81 0.53
CA ILE A 129 -10.37 20.30 -0.75
C ILE A 129 -11.83 19.90 -0.88
N ALA A 130 -12.17 18.64 -0.66
CA ALA A 130 -13.54 18.12 -0.77
C ALA A 130 -14.52 18.73 0.26
N SER A 131 -14.01 19.27 1.39
CA SER A 131 -14.85 19.95 2.38
C SER A 131 -15.26 21.36 1.97
N ILE A 132 -14.59 21.97 0.98
CA ILE A 132 -14.78 23.36 0.56
C ILE A 132 -15.26 23.44 -0.90
N TRP A 133 -14.79 22.53 -1.76
CA TRP A 133 -14.99 22.57 -3.21
C TRP A 133 -15.70 21.31 -3.71
N PRO A 134 -16.37 21.34 -4.89
CA PRO A 134 -16.89 20.14 -5.53
C PRO A 134 -15.83 19.06 -5.75
N LEU A 135 -16.24 17.77 -5.76
CA LEU A 135 -15.33 16.64 -5.91
C LEU A 135 -14.50 16.67 -7.19
N ASP A 136 -15.02 17.27 -8.26
CA ASP A 136 -14.29 17.44 -9.53
C ASP A 136 -12.99 18.21 -9.35
N VAL A 137 -12.99 19.25 -8.48
CA VAL A 137 -11.80 20.02 -8.15
C VAL A 137 -10.74 19.14 -7.49
N LEU A 138 -11.16 18.20 -6.63
CA LEU A 138 -10.26 17.23 -6.02
C LEU A 138 -9.60 16.34 -7.04
N PHE A 139 -10.38 15.81 -8.02
CA PHE A 139 -9.84 14.95 -9.07
C PHE A 139 -8.84 15.70 -9.96
N TYR A 140 -9.16 16.93 -10.37
CA TYR A 140 -8.24 17.77 -11.14
C TYR A 140 -6.99 18.12 -10.34
N ALA A 141 -7.10 18.48 -9.07
CA ALA A 141 -5.96 18.75 -8.21
C ALA A 141 -5.04 17.52 -8.09
N ALA A 142 -5.61 16.33 -7.93
CA ALA A 142 -4.85 15.09 -7.91
C ALA A 142 -4.16 14.80 -9.24
N ALA A 143 -4.83 15.02 -10.38
CA ALA A 143 -4.23 14.90 -11.70
C ALA A 143 -3.09 15.89 -11.92
N PHE A 144 -3.24 17.14 -11.51
CA PHE A 144 -2.16 18.15 -11.59
C PHE A 144 -0.91 17.76 -10.80
N THR A 145 -1.04 17.10 -9.65
CA THR A 145 0.14 16.59 -8.91
C THR A 145 0.91 15.54 -9.72
N ALA A 146 0.21 14.73 -10.54
CA ALA A 146 0.86 13.77 -11.43
C ALA A 146 1.64 14.45 -12.57
N ILE A 147 1.16 15.59 -13.11
CA ILE A 147 1.92 16.40 -14.08
C ILE A 147 3.25 16.85 -13.49
N PHE A 148 3.27 17.37 -12.25
CA PHE A 148 4.52 17.77 -11.60
C PHE A 148 5.50 16.58 -11.51
N SER A 149 4.98 15.39 -11.19
CA SER A 149 5.80 14.17 -11.18
C SER A 149 6.39 13.91 -12.58
N ILE A 150 5.59 13.97 -13.64
CA ILE A 150 6.07 13.77 -15.03
C ILE A 150 7.14 14.80 -15.39
N LEU A 151 6.91 16.10 -15.09
CA LEU A 151 7.88 17.16 -15.40
C LEU A 151 9.21 16.97 -14.69
N ILE A 152 9.21 16.49 -13.44
CA ILE A 152 10.43 16.14 -12.70
C ILE A 152 11.13 14.96 -13.40
N LEU A 153 10.37 13.90 -13.73
CA LEU A 153 10.91 12.70 -14.36
C LEU A 153 11.57 12.97 -15.72
N LEU A 154 11.02 13.89 -16.51
CA LEU A 154 11.58 14.30 -17.81
C LEU A 154 12.95 15.00 -17.69
N ARG A 155 13.28 15.55 -16.51
CA ARG A 155 14.57 16.18 -16.25
C ARG A 155 15.65 15.22 -15.74
N LEU A 156 15.26 14.01 -15.37
CA LEU A 156 16.19 13.01 -14.86
C LEU A 156 16.94 12.33 -16.01
N LYS A 157 18.17 11.93 -15.73
CA LYS A 157 18.97 11.11 -16.64
C LYS A 157 18.71 9.63 -16.38
N GLU A 158 18.45 8.87 -17.44
CA GLU A 158 18.25 7.43 -17.34
C GLU A 158 19.50 6.73 -16.79
N THR A 159 19.31 5.82 -15.86
CA THR A 159 20.39 5.08 -15.20
C THR A 159 20.72 3.76 -15.87
N LEU A 160 19.80 3.21 -16.70
CA LEU A 160 20.05 1.96 -17.41
C LEU A 160 21.07 2.14 -18.51
N PRO A 161 22.26 1.46 -18.47
CA PRO A 161 23.34 1.69 -19.44
C PRO A 161 22.99 1.26 -20.87
N LYS A 162 22.24 0.16 -21.02
CA LYS A 162 21.81 -0.38 -22.33
C LYS A 162 20.30 -0.60 -22.30
N LYS A 163 19.59 0.14 -23.16
CA LYS A 163 18.13 0.03 -23.30
C LYS A 163 17.78 -0.88 -24.47
N GLU A 164 16.78 -1.71 -24.28
CA GLU A 164 16.13 -2.46 -25.35
C GLU A 164 14.90 -1.67 -25.87
N PRO A 165 14.59 -1.72 -27.16
CA PRO A 165 13.34 -1.17 -27.67
C PRO A 165 12.16 -1.96 -27.10
N LEU A 166 11.04 -1.28 -26.83
CA LEU A 166 9.82 -1.94 -26.36
C LEU A 166 9.30 -2.93 -27.41
N LYS A 167 9.28 -4.22 -27.05
CA LYS A 167 8.81 -5.31 -27.92
C LYS A 167 7.84 -6.22 -27.16
N LEU A 168 6.92 -6.86 -27.88
CA LEU A 168 5.89 -7.73 -27.29
C LEU A 168 6.45 -8.89 -26.46
N HIS A 169 7.62 -9.42 -26.81
CA HIS A 169 8.24 -10.51 -26.03
C HIS A 169 8.60 -10.12 -24.59
N LEU A 170 8.76 -8.81 -24.30
CA LEU A 170 9.04 -8.33 -22.96
C LEU A 170 7.85 -8.51 -21.99
N PHE A 171 6.65 -8.70 -22.52
CA PHE A 171 5.45 -9.02 -21.73
C PHE A 171 5.26 -10.52 -21.46
N LYS A 172 6.15 -11.38 -21.97
CA LYS A 172 6.12 -12.82 -21.67
C LYS A 172 6.85 -13.08 -20.35
N LEU A 173 6.14 -13.57 -19.35
CA LEU A 173 6.68 -13.96 -18.04
C LEU A 173 6.86 -15.47 -17.96
N GLU A 174 7.94 -15.94 -17.38
CA GLU A 174 8.15 -17.34 -17.06
C GLU A 174 7.53 -17.69 -15.70
N LYS A 175 6.85 -18.84 -15.60
CA LYS A 175 6.15 -19.27 -14.36
C LYS A 175 7.07 -19.30 -13.14
N ASN A 176 8.34 -19.65 -13.34
CA ASN A 176 9.33 -19.74 -12.26
C ASN A 176 9.84 -18.38 -11.77
N GLU A 177 9.51 -17.28 -12.46
CA GLU A 177 9.95 -15.91 -12.10
C GLU A 177 8.95 -15.19 -11.19
N ILE A 178 7.72 -15.73 -11.02
CA ILE A 178 6.62 -15.01 -10.36
C ILE A 178 6.73 -15.06 -8.84
N LEU A 179 7.06 -16.21 -8.24
CA LEU A 179 7.05 -16.41 -6.79
C LEU A 179 8.35 -17.01 -6.26
N GLU A 180 8.84 -16.49 -5.13
CA GLU A 180 9.96 -17.04 -4.37
C GLU A 180 9.44 -17.80 -3.14
N LYS A 181 9.57 -19.12 -3.13
CA LYS A 181 8.99 -20.01 -2.11
C LYS A 181 9.53 -19.76 -0.69
N ARG A 182 10.80 -19.33 -0.56
CA ARG A 182 11.45 -19.13 0.74
C ARG A 182 10.83 -17.99 1.55
N VAL A 183 10.18 -17.05 0.87
CA VAL A 183 9.57 -15.87 1.51
C VAL A 183 8.05 -15.94 1.63
N LEU A 184 7.45 -17.09 1.31
CA LEU A 184 6.00 -17.27 1.43
C LEU A 184 5.52 -17.04 2.86
N LEU A 185 6.26 -17.52 3.87
CA LEU A 185 5.87 -17.34 5.27
C LEU A 185 5.80 -15.86 5.69
N PRO A 186 6.88 -15.05 5.58
CA PRO A 186 6.76 -13.62 5.89
C PRO A 186 5.74 -12.89 5.02
N SER A 187 5.57 -13.30 3.75
CA SER A 187 4.56 -12.73 2.86
C SER A 187 3.13 -13.05 3.30
N THR A 188 2.87 -14.28 3.79
CA THR A 188 1.56 -14.66 4.35
C THR A 188 1.24 -13.88 5.62
N ILE A 189 2.21 -13.68 6.51
CA ILE A 189 2.01 -12.84 7.70
C ILE A 189 1.71 -11.39 7.31
N LEU A 190 2.41 -10.86 6.30
CA LEU A 190 2.11 -9.55 5.76
C LEU A 190 0.69 -9.49 5.20
N PHE A 191 0.29 -10.46 4.37
CA PHE A 191 -1.06 -10.57 3.82
C PHE A 191 -2.15 -10.46 4.91
N LEU A 192 -2.03 -11.24 5.99
CA LEU A 192 -2.98 -11.22 7.10
C LEU A 192 -3.03 -9.86 7.82
N SER A 193 -1.89 -9.17 7.91
CA SER A 193 -1.80 -7.86 8.54
C SER A 193 -2.38 -6.75 7.67
N VAL A 194 -2.02 -6.72 6.39
CA VAL A 194 -2.47 -5.69 5.45
C VAL A 194 -3.91 -5.89 4.99
N PHE A 195 -4.53 -7.03 5.30
CA PHE A 195 -5.98 -7.19 5.22
C PHE A 195 -6.70 -6.08 5.98
N SER A 196 -6.24 -5.78 7.21
CA SER A 196 -6.76 -4.67 8.03
C SER A 196 -6.57 -3.32 7.34
N PHE A 197 -5.50 -3.13 6.58
CA PHE A 197 -5.29 -1.91 5.82
C PHE A 197 -6.34 -1.74 4.70
N GLY A 198 -6.71 -2.82 4.01
CA GLY A 198 -7.79 -2.82 3.02
C GLY A 198 -9.15 -2.44 3.64
N VAL A 199 -9.46 -2.98 4.82
CA VAL A 199 -10.66 -2.63 5.58
C VAL A 199 -10.69 -1.14 5.94
N VAL A 200 -9.57 -0.62 6.45
CA VAL A 200 -9.41 0.81 6.80
C VAL A 200 -9.60 1.71 5.58
N LEU A 201 -8.97 1.39 4.45
CA LEU A 201 -9.12 2.19 3.22
C LEU A 201 -10.57 2.25 2.71
N THR A 202 -11.35 1.19 2.96
CA THR A 202 -12.73 1.06 2.47
C THR A 202 -13.74 1.69 3.41
N LEU A 203 -13.63 1.43 4.72
CA LEU A 203 -14.70 1.75 5.69
C LEU A 203 -14.46 3.01 6.52
N ILE A 204 -13.21 3.45 6.72
CA ILE A 204 -12.92 4.66 7.51
C ILE A 204 -13.56 5.92 6.92
N PRO A 205 -13.62 6.14 5.60
CA PRO A 205 -14.32 7.30 5.06
C PRO A 205 -15.80 7.35 5.44
N ASP A 206 -16.49 6.21 5.38
CA ASP A 206 -17.91 6.10 5.74
C ASP A 206 -18.11 6.22 7.26
N LEU A 207 -17.28 5.57 8.07
CA LEU A 207 -17.29 5.69 9.52
C LEU A 207 -17.00 7.13 9.96
N SER A 208 -16.07 7.81 9.30
CA SER A 208 -15.81 9.24 9.56
C SER A 208 -17.03 10.10 9.28
N SER A 209 -17.73 9.84 8.17
CA SER A 209 -18.99 10.54 7.84
C SER A 209 -20.08 10.24 8.87
N PHE A 210 -20.23 8.99 9.29
CA PHE A 210 -21.20 8.56 10.31
C PHE A 210 -20.94 9.25 11.66
N LEU A 211 -19.68 9.48 12.03
CA LEU A 211 -19.27 10.21 13.24
C LEU A 211 -19.25 11.75 13.05
N GLY A 212 -19.75 12.28 11.93
CA GLY A 212 -19.81 13.72 11.66
C GLY A 212 -18.47 14.40 11.39
N ILE A 213 -17.44 13.64 11.04
CA ILE A 213 -16.09 14.17 10.75
C ILE A 213 -16.04 14.69 9.31
N LYS A 214 -16.00 16.01 9.13
CA LYS A 214 -15.98 16.64 7.80
C LYS A 214 -14.75 16.25 6.96
N ASN A 215 -13.56 16.27 7.56
CA ASN A 215 -12.33 15.85 6.87
C ASN A 215 -12.04 14.37 7.11
N LYS A 216 -12.48 13.52 6.20
CA LYS A 216 -12.28 12.05 6.22
C LYS A 216 -10.81 11.64 6.09
N GLY A 217 -9.94 12.56 5.66
CA GLY A 217 -8.49 12.35 5.56
C GLY A 217 -7.75 12.37 6.90
N LEU A 218 -8.37 12.88 7.99
CA LEU A 218 -7.71 13.04 9.30
C LEU A 218 -7.20 11.71 9.87
N PHE A 219 -7.98 10.64 9.78
CA PHE A 219 -7.55 9.31 10.23
C PHE A 219 -6.25 8.90 9.53
N PHE A 220 -6.19 9.08 8.20
CA PHE A 220 -5.03 8.71 7.39
C PHE A 220 -3.80 9.55 7.73
N ALA A 221 -3.96 10.83 8.02
CA ALA A 221 -2.88 11.70 8.47
C ALA A 221 -2.32 11.24 9.83
N VAL A 222 -3.20 11.00 10.82
CA VAL A 222 -2.81 10.60 12.16
C VAL A 222 -2.11 9.24 12.15
N PHE A 223 -2.68 8.21 11.47
CA PHE A 223 -2.04 6.91 11.42
C PHE A 223 -0.68 6.97 10.73
N THR A 224 -0.54 7.80 9.67
CA THR A 224 0.74 7.89 8.95
C THR A 224 1.81 8.57 9.80
N LEU A 225 1.47 9.64 10.54
CA LEU A 225 2.40 10.29 11.46
C LEU A 225 2.85 9.33 12.57
N SER A 226 1.90 8.58 13.16
CA SER A 226 2.21 7.53 14.14
C SER A 226 3.12 6.45 13.54
N SER A 227 2.80 5.98 12.33
CA SER A 227 3.60 4.98 11.62
C SER A 227 5.02 5.46 11.35
N LEU A 228 5.21 6.72 10.97
CA LEU A 228 6.54 7.31 10.76
C LEU A 228 7.36 7.32 12.04
N GLY A 229 6.77 7.78 13.16
CA GLY A 229 7.44 7.79 14.46
C GLY A 229 7.90 6.41 14.91
N ILE A 230 7.02 5.43 14.83
CA ILE A 230 7.32 4.05 15.23
C ILE A 230 8.33 3.38 14.28
N ARG A 231 8.30 3.67 12.98
CA ARG A 231 9.21 3.09 11.98
C ARG A 231 10.68 3.36 12.29
N LEU A 232 10.99 4.54 12.83
CA LEU A 232 12.36 4.91 13.22
C LEU A 232 12.92 3.98 14.31
N ILE A 233 12.07 3.49 15.20
CA ILE A 233 12.44 2.63 16.33
C ILE A 233 12.33 1.16 15.93
N ALA A 234 11.28 0.78 15.22
CA ALA A 234 10.93 -0.60 14.91
C ALA A 234 12.00 -1.31 14.07
N GLY A 235 12.63 -0.63 13.12
CA GLY A 235 13.72 -1.18 12.32
C GLY A 235 14.87 -1.65 13.22
N ARG A 236 15.38 -0.76 14.07
CA ARG A 236 16.46 -1.06 15.02
C ARG A 236 16.07 -2.13 16.03
N ALA A 237 14.83 -2.08 16.53
CA ALA A 237 14.33 -3.09 17.45
C ALA A 237 14.31 -4.48 16.78
N SER A 238 13.83 -4.57 15.53
CA SER A 238 13.76 -5.83 14.81
C SER A 238 15.13 -6.45 14.51
N ASP A 239 16.17 -5.61 14.35
CA ASP A 239 17.55 -6.08 14.20
C ASP A 239 18.13 -6.65 15.51
N ARG A 240 17.76 -6.05 16.67
CA ARG A 240 18.28 -6.42 17.99
C ARG A 240 17.57 -7.60 18.62
N ILE A 241 16.23 -7.57 18.64
CA ILE A 241 15.42 -8.57 19.35
C ILE A 241 14.86 -9.67 18.45
N GLY A 242 15.02 -9.52 17.11
CA GLY A 242 14.61 -10.47 16.08
C GLY A 242 13.28 -10.12 15.42
N ARG A 243 13.18 -10.48 14.13
CA ARG A 243 12.03 -10.15 13.25
C ARG A 243 10.71 -10.68 13.82
N VAL A 244 10.67 -11.97 14.17
CA VAL A 244 9.46 -12.64 14.64
C VAL A 244 8.90 -12.01 15.93
N LYS A 245 9.77 -11.59 16.86
CA LYS A 245 9.31 -10.97 18.11
C LYS A 245 8.64 -9.62 17.85
N VAL A 246 9.23 -8.77 16.99
CA VAL A 246 8.63 -7.48 16.63
C VAL A 246 7.31 -7.68 15.87
N MET A 247 7.25 -8.68 14.99
CA MET A 247 6.02 -9.02 14.27
C MET A 247 4.90 -9.50 15.20
N ARG A 248 5.21 -10.24 16.29
CA ARG A 248 4.22 -10.62 17.32
C ARG A 248 3.64 -9.38 18.00
N VAL A 249 4.50 -8.46 18.43
CA VAL A 249 4.04 -7.20 19.05
C VAL A 249 3.18 -6.40 18.07
N ALA A 250 3.64 -6.26 16.82
CA ALA A 250 2.89 -5.57 15.78
C ALA A 250 1.50 -6.19 15.54
N SER A 251 1.41 -7.55 15.56
CA SER A 251 0.12 -8.26 15.41
C SER A 251 -0.82 -7.97 16.56
N VAL A 252 -0.35 -7.98 17.81
CA VAL A 252 -1.18 -7.64 18.98
C VAL A 252 -1.67 -6.20 18.89
N VAL A 253 -0.79 -5.25 18.55
CA VAL A 253 -1.17 -3.84 18.38
C VAL A 253 -2.17 -3.68 17.25
N MET A 254 -2.03 -4.44 16.14
CA MET A 254 -3.00 -4.42 15.04
C MET A 254 -4.39 -4.91 15.49
N VAL A 255 -4.44 -6.03 16.23
CA VAL A 255 -5.70 -6.54 16.80
C VAL A 255 -6.36 -5.50 17.69
N LEU A 256 -5.60 -4.89 18.61
CA LEU A 256 -6.09 -3.84 19.50
C LEU A 256 -6.58 -2.61 18.71
N ALA A 257 -5.84 -2.21 17.67
CA ALA A 257 -6.24 -1.11 16.81
C ALA A 257 -7.58 -1.38 16.11
N MET A 258 -7.77 -2.56 15.53
CA MET A 258 -9.01 -2.92 14.84
C MET A 258 -10.19 -3.03 15.82
N ILE A 259 -9.97 -3.55 17.04
CA ILE A 259 -10.97 -3.54 18.11
C ILE A 259 -11.30 -2.10 18.51
N ALA A 260 -10.31 -1.24 18.70
CA ALA A 260 -10.52 0.16 19.05
C ALA A 260 -11.35 0.91 17.98
N VAL A 261 -11.09 0.66 16.69
CA VAL A 261 -11.92 1.21 15.59
C VAL A 261 -13.35 0.67 15.66
N ALA A 262 -13.52 -0.64 15.90
CA ALA A 262 -14.85 -1.28 15.97
C ALA A 262 -15.77 -0.68 17.05
N PHE A 263 -15.20 -0.14 18.11
CA PHE A 263 -15.93 0.48 19.22
C PHE A 263 -15.82 2.01 19.25
N ALA A 264 -15.27 2.64 18.21
CA ALA A 264 -15.16 4.08 18.16
C ALA A 264 -16.53 4.73 17.95
N THR A 265 -16.95 5.56 18.91
CA THR A 265 -18.22 6.30 18.92
C THR A 265 -18.01 7.82 18.84
N SER A 266 -16.77 8.29 18.86
CA SER A 266 -16.43 9.71 18.76
C SER A 266 -15.21 9.91 17.85
N LYS A 267 -15.01 11.15 17.43
CA LYS A 267 -13.83 11.57 16.66
C LYS A 267 -12.53 11.25 17.41
N GLU A 268 -12.48 11.52 18.70
CA GLU A 268 -11.29 11.33 19.54
C GLU A 268 -10.94 9.84 19.65
N MET A 269 -11.93 8.97 19.84
CA MET A 269 -11.73 7.51 19.87
C MET A 269 -11.23 7.01 18.51
N LEU A 270 -11.81 7.49 17.40
CA LEU A 270 -11.39 7.12 16.07
C LEU A 270 -9.94 7.56 15.79
N LEU A 271 -9.57 8.79 16.16
CA LEU A 271 -8.20 9.27 15.98
C LEU A 271 -7.20 8.57 16.93
N GLY A 272 -7.63 8.24 18.15
CA GLY A 272 -6.84 7.40 19.07
C GLY A 272 -6.55 6.01 18.49
N SER A 273 -7.55 5.38 17.87
CA SER A 273 -7.38 4.10 17.18
C SER A 273 -6.44 4.21 15.95
N ALA A 274 -6.44 5.37 15.27
CA ALA A 274 -5.51 5.65 14.17
C ALA A 274 -4.05 5.66 14.64
N VAL A 275 -3.77 6.12 15.88
CA VAL A 275 -2.42 6.06 16.46
C VAL A 275 -1.99 4.60 16.64
N LEU A 276 -2.84 3.74 17.19
CA LEU A 276 -2.56 2.31 17.35
C LEU A 276 -2.37 1.62 16.00
N PHE A 277 -3.24 1.89 15.04
CA PHE A 277 -3.13 1.35 13.69
C PHE A 277 -1.82 1.78 13.02
N GLY A 278 -1.46 3.04 13.14
CA GLY A 278 -0.20 3.58 12.64
C GLY A 278 1.01 2.93 13.30
N ALA A 279 0.96 2.70 14.61
CA ALA A 279 2.03 2.00 15.33
C ALA A 279 2.22 0.57 14.82
N ALA A 280 1.14 -0.18 14.60
CA ALA A 280 1.20 -1.52 14.02
C ALA A 280 1.81 -1.51 12.62
N VAL A 281 1.33 -0.64 11.73
CA VAL A 281 1.84 -0.50 10.35
C VAL A 281 3.32 -0.08 10.34
N GLY A 282 3.70 0.83 11.24
CA GLY A 282 5.08 1.29 11.40
C GLY A 282 6.06 0.19 11.81
N MET A 283 5.59 -0.80 12.60
CA MET A 283 6.36 -1.99 12.95
C MET A 283 6.38 -3.02 11.82
N TYR A 284 5.22 -3.30 11.20
CA TYR A 284 5.11 -4.32 10.15
C TYR A 284 5.98 -4.02 8.94
N SER A 285 5.87 -2.81 8.38
CA SER A 285 6.46 -2.47 7.09
C SER A 285 7.98 -2.72 7.01
N PRO A 286 8.83 -2.13 7.88
CA PRO A 286 10.27 -2.36 7.81
C PRO A 286 10.66 -3.78 8.22
N THR A 287 9.98 -4.35 9.23
CA THR A 287 10.31 -5.68 9.77
C THR A 287 10.03 -6.79 8.76
N THR A 288 8.90 -6.73 8.04
CA THR A 288 8.57 -7.72 7.01
C THR A 288 9.54 -7.64 5.85
N THR A 289 9.84 -6.43 5.37
CA THR A 289 10.79 -6.24 4.26
C THR A 289 12.16 -6.82 4.63
N ALA A 290 12.66 -6.52 5.83
CA ALA A 290 13.92 -7.08 6.31
C ALA A 290 13.86 -8.61 6.44
N TRP A 291 12.76 -9.17 6.97
CA TRP A 291 12.60 -10.62 7.10
C TRP A 291 12.54 -11.34 5.75
N VAL A 292 11.90 -10.74 4.73
CA VAL A 292 11.91 -11.24 3.35
C VAL A 292 13.31 -11.24 2.77
N VAL A 293 14.07 -10.15 2.96
CA VAL A 293 15.46 -10.06 2.50
C VAL A 293 16.35 -11.08 3.20
N ASP A 294 16.22 -11.24 4.53
CA ASP A 294 16.98 -12.21 5.33
C ASP A 294 16.75 -13.66 4.88
N ARG A 295 15.58 -13.99 4.32
CA ARG A 295 15.21 -15.32 3.81
C ARG A 295 15.43 -15.51 2.31
N SER A 296 15.78 -14.46 1.59
CA SER A 296 16.02 -14.51 0.15
C SER A 296 17.49 -14.84 -0.17
N LEU A 297 17.73 -15.51 -1.29
CA LEU A 297 19.06 -15.58 -1.87
C LEU A 297 19.41 -14.26 -2.55
N GLU A 298 20.71 -13.92 -2.60
CA GLU A 298 21.20 -12.68 -3.20
C GLU A 298 20.71 -12.49 -4.65
N ASN A 299 20.80 -13.54 -5.44
CA ASN A 299 20.40 -13.53 -6.86
C ASN A 299 18.87 -13.49 -7.05
N PHE A 300 18.08 -13.66 -6.00
CA PHE A 300 16.60 -13.72 -6.08
C PHE A 300 15.90 -12.68 -5.20
N ARG A 301 16.63 -11.68 -4.67
CA ARG A 301 16.04 -10.61 -3.82
C ARG A 301 14.92 -9.85 -4.52
N GLY A 302 15.08 -9.52 -5.80
CA GLY A 302 14.03 -8.86 -6.57
C GLY A 302 12.74 -9.68 -6.63
N ARG A 303 12.84 -10.99 -6.93
CA ARG A 303 11.71 -11.91 -6.97
C ARG A 303 11.08 -12.10 -5.57
N ALA A 304 11.89 -12.14 -4.53
CA ALA A 304 11.42 -12.25 -3.14
C ALA A 304 10.58 -11.02 -2.75
N LEU A 305 11.06 -9.82 -3.05
CA LEU A 305 10.31 -8.58 -2.82
C LEU A 305 9.04 -8.50 -3.70
N ALA A 306 9.10 -8.92 -4.96
CA ALA A 306 7.93 -9.01 -5.82
C ALA A 306 6.86 -9.94 -5.24
N THR A 307 7.26 -11.12 -4.72
CA THR A 307 6.37 -12.04 -4.02
C THR A 307 5.71 -11.38 -2.82
N MET A 308 6.47 -10.68 -1.99
CA MET A 308 5.95 -9.93 -0.85
C MET A 308 4.91 -8.89 -1.27
N TYR A 309 5.19 -8.13 -2.33
CA TYR A 309 4.26 -7.12 -2.83
C TYR A 309 2.99 -7.73 -3.44
N ILE A 310 3.05 -8.90 -4.09
CA ILE A 310 1.85 -9.61 -4.56
C ILE A 310 0.96 -9.96 -3.36
N PHE A 311 1.53 -10.49 -2.27
CA PHE A 311 0.77 -10.80 -1.05
C PHE A 311 0.22 -9.55 -0.36
N LEU A 312 0.95 -8.44 -0.40
CA LEU A 312 0.49 -7.13 0.10
C LEU A 312 -0.74 -6.67 -0.67
N GLU A 313 -0.68 -6.63 -2.01
CA GLU A 313 -1.81 -6.20 -2.83
C GLU A 313 -3.03 -7.12 -2.66
N LEU A 314 -2.81 -8.45 -2.61
CA LEU A 314 -3.88 -9.41 -2.35
C LEU A 314 -4.54 -9.20 -0.98
N GLY A 315 -3.73 -8.97 0.07
CA GLY A 315 -4.25 -8.71 1.41
C GLY A 315 -5.10 -7.45 1.47
N ILE A 316 -4.61 -6.35 0.92
CA ILE A 316 -5.35 -5.09 0.86
C ILE A 316 -6.63 -5.26 0.02
N GLY A 317 -6.55 -5.89 -1.15
CA GLY A 317 -7.68 -6.09 -2.05
C GLY A 317 -8.78 -6.96 -1.44
N LEU A 318 -8.42 -8.11 -0.85
CA LEU A 318 -9.38 -8.99 -0.19
C LEU A 318 -9.96 -8.36 1.08
N GLY A 319 -9.14 -7.61 1.85
CA GLY A 319 -9.62 -6.85 3.00
C GLY A 319 -10.69 -5.83 2.60
N ALA A 320 -10.45 -5.10 1.53
CA ALA A 320 -11.39 -4.14 0.98
C ALA A 320 -12.69 -4.79 0.48
N LEU A 321 -12.56 -5.87 -0.30
CA LEU A 321 -13.71 -6.56 -0.90
C LEU A 321 -14.61 -7.19 0.18
N ILE A 322 -14.00 -7.96 1.09
CA ILE A 322 -14.74 -8.66 2.14
C ILE A 322 -15.37 -7.68 3.13
N SER A 323 -14.65 -6.60 3.50
CA SER A 323 -15.21 -5.59 4.41
C SER A 323 -16.33 -4.80 3.76
N GLY A 324 -16.25 -4.48 2.47
CA GLY A 324 -17.33 -3.85 1.73
C GLY A 324 -18.59 -4.73 1.70
N TRP A 325 -18.41 -6.03 1.49
CA TRP A 325 -19.51 -7.01 1.51
C TRP A 325 -20.11 -7.16 2.94
N LEU A 326 -19.27 -7.29 3.97
CA LEU A 326 -19.74 -7.39 5.37
C LEU A 326 -20.46 -6.11 5.82
N TYR A 327 -19.96 -4.95 5.42
CA TYR A 327 -20.56 -3.66 5.74
C TYR A 327 -21.94 -3.50 5.10
N ASN A 328 -22.08 -3.93 3.85
CA ASN A 328 -23.32 -3.87 3.06
C ASN A 328 -24.07 -2.53 3.18
N ASN A 329 -23.31 -1.44 3.22
CA ASN A 329 -23.79 -0.05 3.36
C ASN A 329 -24.72 0.19 4.59
N ASN A 330 -24.62 -0.65 5.62
CA ASN A 330 -25.35 -0.52 6.88
C ASN A 330 -24.39 -0.17 8.02
N PRO A 331 -24.53 1.02 8.66
CA PRO A 331 -23.68 1.45 9.78
C PRO A 331 -23.60 0.48 10.96
N GLU A 332 -24.64 -0.30 11.22
CA GLU A 332 -24.64 -1.32 12.29
C GLU A 332 -23.58 -2.41 12.07
N ASN A 333 -23.20 -2.63 10.81
CA ASN A 333 -22.23 -3.64 10.42
C ASN A 333 -20.77 -3.19 10.53
N PHE A 334 -20.48 -1.90 10.82
CA PHE A 334 -19.09 -1.45 11.02
C PHE A 334 -18.36 -2.31 12.04
N LYS A 335 -19.00 -2.52 13.20
CA LYS A 335 -18.44 -3.33 14.29
C LYS A 335 -18.06 -4.73 13.82
N THR A 336 -18.95 -5.40 13.10
CA THR A 336 -18.72 -6.76 12.56
C THR A 336 -17.54 -6.78 11.59
N ALA A 337 -17.47 -5.84 10.65
CA ALA A 337 -16.39 -5.78 9.65
C ALA A 337 -15.02 -5.52 10.30
N PHE A 338 -14.93 -4.61 11.26
CA PHE A 338 -13.68 -4.33 11.95
C PHE A 338 -13.27 -5.47 12.91
N LEU A 339 -14.21 -6.11 13.62
CA LEU A 339 -13.92 -7.29 14.46
C LEU A 339 -13.51 -8.49 13.62
N PHE A 340 -14.09 -8.71 12.45
CA PHE A 340 -13.65 -9.74 11.51
C PHE A 340 -12.18 -9.49 11.12
N SER A 341 -11.83 -8.26 10.80
CA SER A 341 -10.45 -7.87 10.50
C SER A 341 -9.49 -8.11 11.69
N ALA A 342 -9.94 -7.81 12.90
CA ALA A 342 -9.19 -8.14 14.13
C ALA A 342 -8.92 -9.64 14.23
N GLY A 343 -9.91 -10.50 13.89
CA GLY A 343 -9.77 -11.96 13.85
C GLY A 343 -8.72 -12.41 12.82
N ILE A 344 -8.70 -11.81 11.62
CA ILE A 344 -7.67 -12.10 10.60
C ILE A 344 -6.27 -11.71 11.09
N ALA A 345 -6.13 -10.52 11.70
CA ALA A 345 -4.86 -10.09 12.29
C ALA A 345 -4.42 -11.01 13.45
N PHE A 346 -5.36 -11.49 14.26
CA PHE A 346 -5.11 -12.44 15.34
C PHE A 346 -4.65 -13.80 14.82
N LEU A 347 -5.20 -14.28 13.70
CA LEU A 347 -4.70 -15.47 13.02
C LEU A 347 -3.22 -15.33 12.64
N GLY A 348 -2.81 -14.16 12.14
CA GLY A 348 -1.40 -13.85 11.88
C GLY A 348 -0.54 -13.94 13.15
N PHE A 349 -1.03 -13.44 14.28
CA PHE A 349 -0.39 -13.58 15.59
C PHE A 349 -0.25 -15.04 16.00
N LEU A 350 -1.30 -15.85 15.89
CA LEU A 350 -1.27 -17.28 16.23
C LEU A 350 -0.20 -18.03 15.40
N ILE A 351 -0.15 -17.80 14.09
CA ILE A 351 0.88 -18.40 13.23
C ILE A 351 2.28 -18.02 13.74
N LEU A 352 2.50 -16.76 14.09
CA LEU A 352 3.79 -16.27 14.60
C LEU A 352 4.18 -16.93 15.94
N MET A 353 3.23 -17.34 16.77
CA MET A 353 3.52 -18.02 18.05
C MET A 353 4.19 -19.38 17.84
N PHE A 354 3.85 -20.10 16.77
CA PHE A 354 4.44 -21.40 16.44
C PHE A 354 5.78 -21.31 15.72
N ILE A 355 6.19 -20.12 15.28
CA ILE A 355 7.48 -19.92 14.61
C ILE A 355 8.56 -19.73 15.68
N LYS A 356 9.55 -20.64 15.70
CA LYS A 356 10.78 -20.40 16.50
C LYS A 356 11.46 -19.15 15.99
N SER A 357 11.86 -18.24 16.92
CA SER A 357 12.58 -17.03 16.56
C SER A 357 13.81 -17.39 15.74
N ASP A 358 13.87 -16.95 14.48
CA ASP A 358 15.05 -17.11 13.66
C ASP A 358 16.22 -16.40 14.37
N ARG A 359 17.11 -17.16 14.99
CA ARG A 359 18.47 -16.67 15.24
C ARG A 359 19.08 -16.45 13.87
N LYS A 360 19.79 -15.31 13.68
CA LYS A 360 20.60 -15.05 12.49
C LYS A 360 21.22 -16.37 12.03
N ILE A 361 21.03 -16.71 10.76
CA ILE A 361 21.88 -17.71 10.12
C ILE A 361 23.27 -17.07 10.20
N SER A 362 24.11 -17.58 11.10
CA SER A 362 25.49 -17.16 11.21
C SER A 362 26.15 -17.43 9.87
N THR A 363 26.98 -16.52 9.47
CA THR A 363 27.83 -16.55 8.27
C THR A 363 28.84 -17.72 8.25
N ASP A 364 28.62 -18.77 9.01
CA ASP A 364 29.56 -19.88 9.22
C ASP A 364 29.42 -21.07 8.26
N LEU A 365 28.76 -20.87 7.11
CA LEU A 365 28.64 -21.89 6.06
C LEU A 365 29.27 -21.43 4.72
N VAL A 366 30.32 -20.60 4.79
CA VAL A 366 31.23 -20.36 3.66
C VAL A 366 32.65 -20.54 4.16
N SER A 367 33.06 -21.77 4.35
CA SER A 367 34.45 -22.21 4.37
C SER A 367 34.58 -23.45 3.48
#